data_c8c66652a208b82a9618d5583af7eff8
#
_entry.id   c8c66652a208b82a9618d5583af7eff8
#
_cell.length_a   1.000
_cell.length_b   1.000
_cell.length_c   1.000
_cell.angle_alpha   90.00
_cell.angle_beta   90.00
_cell.angle_gamma   90.00
#
_symmetry.space_group_name_H-M   'P 1'
#
loop_
_entity.id
_entity.type
_entity.pdbx_description
1 polymer ?
#
loop_
_entity_poly.entity_id
_entity_poly.type
_entity_poly.pdbx_seq_one_letter_code
_entity_poly.pdbx_strand_id
1 'polypeptide(L)'
;MEFSEPTIEVASRYEAGDVLCSPERCAEVTYLLSIGDVQDDLPLGYNNVDSKLRLLVADVVTDFGATEHDIQQIITLARQLRSITGRVLIHCEAGVSRSTAAALIIYACWLGPGRELEAMERVLAQRPIAIPNRRMVALADRLLGRNGRLTLVLDEKAPW
;
A
#
# COMPACT_ATOMS: atom_id res chain seq x y z
N MET A 1 26.80 -2.96 0.41
CA MET A 1 25.79 -3.51 1.34
C MET A 1 24.45 -3.48 0.62
N GLU A 2 23.96 -4.64 0.26
CA GLU A 2 22.62 -4.72 -0.32
C GLU A 2 21.60 -4.56 0.79
N PHE A 3 20.76 -3.52 0.69
CA PHE A 3 19.58 -3.40 1.55
C PHE A 3 18.55 -4.41 1.04
N SER A 4 18.27 -5.44 1.81
CA SER A 4 17.19 -6.36 1.50
C SER A 4 15.88 -5.64 1.82
N GLU A 5 15.15 -5.25 0.79
CA GLU A 5 13.81 -4.69 0.93
C GLU A 5 12.87 -5.75 1.51
N PRO A 6 11.93 -5.36 2.37
CA PRO A 6 10.91 -6.30 2.83
C PRO A 6 9.99 -6.71 1.67
N THR A 7 9.36 -7.87 1.81
CA THR A 7 8.33 -8.33 0.87
C THR A 7 7.00 -7.65 1.18
N ILE A 8 6.34 -7.12 0.17
CA ILE A 8 4.99 -6.57 0.33
C ILE A 8 3.95 -7.66 0.00
N GLU A 9 2.96 -7.80 0.86
CA GLU A 9 1.77 -8.61 0.63
C GLU A 9 0.54 -7.71 0.70
N VAL A 10 -0.26 -7.70 -0.38
CA VAL A 10 -1.51 -6.93 -0.44
C VAL A 10 -2.69 -7.87 -0.22
N ALA A 11 -3.63 -7.46 0.61
CA ALA A 11 -4.74 -8.31 1.04
C ALA A 11 -6.05 -7.52 1.18
N SER A 12 -7.17 -8.25 1.12
CA SER A 12 -8.45 -7.78 1.64
C SER A 12 -8.42 -7.81 3.17
N ARG A 13 -9.43 -7.22 3.81
CA ARG A 13 -9.56 -7.27 5.26
C ARG A 13 -9.68 -8.72 5.77
N TYR A 14 -10.42 -9.55 5.05
CA TYR A 14 -10.59 -10.97 5.42
C TYR A 14 -9.30 -11.77 5.25
N GLU A 15 -8.63 -11.60 4.12
CA GLU A 15 -7.33 -12.24 3.88
C GLU A 15 -6.28 -11.81 4.89
N ALA A 16 -6.26 -10.51 5.25
CA ALA A 16 -5.38 -10.01 6.31
C ALA A 16 -5.68 -10.68 7.65
N GLY A 17 -6.96 -10.87 7.98
CA GLY A 17 -7.38 -11.60 9.18
C GLY A 17 -6.87 -13.03 9.20
N ASP A 18 -6.91 -13.72 8.07
CA ASP A 18 -6.39 -15.09 7.94
C ASP A 18 -4.88 -15.13 8.22
N VAL A 19 -4.12 -14.16 7.70
CA VAL A 19 -2.68 -14.04 7.97
C VAL A 19 -2.42 -13.78 9.45
N LEU A 20 -3.10 -12.78 10.01
CA LEU A 20 -2.84 -12.30 11.37
C LEU A 20 -3.27 -13.30 12.44
N CYS A 21 -4.25 -14.15 12.14
CA CYS A 21 -4.71 -15.21 13.06
C CYS A 21 -3.95 -16.53 12.90
N SER A 22 -3.10 -16.66 11.88
CA SER A 22 -2.20 -17.80 11.73
C SER A 22 -0.89 -17.52 12.45
N PRO A 23 -0.53 -18.29 13.49
CA PRO A 23 0.71 -18.05 14.23
C PRO A 23 1.96 -18.03 13.34
N GLU A 24 2.07 -18.97 12.39
CA GLU A 24 3.22 -19.06 11.50
C GLU A 24 3.26 -17.89 10.52
N ARG A 25 2.14 -17.54 9.91
CA ARG A 25 2.09 -16.45 8.93
C ARG A 25 2.22 -15.10 9.60
N CYS A 26 1.59 -14.91 10.75
CA CYS A 26 1.68 -13.65 11.51
C CYS A 26 3.11 -13.39 12.00
N ALA A 27 3.85 -14.44 12.35
CA ALA A 27 5.25 -14.31 12.78
C ALA A 27 6.16 -13.72 11.70
N GLU A 28 5.80 -13.85 10.43
CA GLU A 28 6.55 -13.28 9.31
C GLU A 28 6.22 -11.80 9.07
N VAL A 29 5.09 -11.30 9.60
CA VAL A 29 4.66 -9.90 9.41
C VAL A 29 5.44 -9.00 10.35
N THR A 30 6.29 -8.16 9.79
CA THR A 30 7.10 -7.20 10.55
C THR A 30 6.44 -5.83 10.63
N TYR A 31 5.52 -5.53 9.72
CA TYR A 31 4.75 -4.28 9.72
C TYR A 31 3.38 -4.47 9.08
N LEU A 32 2.37 -3.84 9.66
CA LEU A 32 1.00 -3.86 9.14
C LEU A 32 0.56 -2.42 8.78
N LEU A 33 0.24 -2.21 7.50
CA LEU A 33 -0.46 -1.00 7.06
C LEU A 33 -1.93 -1.35 6.83
N SER A 34 -2.78 -0.87 7.71
CA SER A 34 -4.21 -1.15 7.74
C SER A 34 -4.98 0.08 7.28
N ILE A 35 -5.68 -0.04 6.16
CA ILE A 35 -6.41 1.08 5.54
C ILE A 35 -7.89 0.74 5.50
N GLY A 36 -8.73 1.64 6.00
CA GLY A 36 -10.17 1.48 5.98
C GLY A 36 -10.88 2.82 6.08
N ASP A 37 -12.20 2.79 5.95
CA ASP A 37 -13.04 3.94 6.27
C ASP A 37 -13.36 3.91 7.77
N VAL A 38 -13.93 5.01 8.29
CA VAL A 38 -14.33 5.13 9.70
C VAL A 38 -15.34 4.04 10.12
N GLN A 39 -16.10 3.51 9.16
CA GLN A 39 -17.09 2.45 9.39
C GLN A 39 -16.56 1.04 9.18
N ASP A 40 -15.36 0.89 8.62
CA ASP A 40 -14.79 -0.42 8.34
C ASP A 40 -14.22 -1.04 9.62
N ASP A 41 -14.53 -2.31 9.82
CA ASP A 41 -13.95 -3.07 10.91
C ASP A 41 -12.44 -3.29 10.72
N LEU A 42 -11.74 -3.42 11.82
CA LEU A 42 -10.34 -3.88 11.81
C LEU A 42 -10.30 -5.35 11.38
N PRO A 43 -9.22 -5.80 10.76
CA PRO A 43 -9.05 -7.23 10.48
C PRO A 43 -8.93 -8.01 11.79
N LEU A 44 -9.40 -9.26 11.78
CA LEU A 44 -9.17 -10.15 12.91
C LEU A 44 -7.67 -10.30 13.15
N GLY A 45 -7.26 -10.31 14.41
CA GLY A 45 -5.85 -10.43 14.75
C GLY A 45 -5.04 -9.13 14.60
N TYR A 46 -5.69 -8.00 14.40
CA TYR A 46 -5.04 -6.68 14.25
C TYR A 46 -4.01 -6.39 15.34
N ASN A 47 -4.30 -6.77 16.59
CA ASN A 47 -3.39 -6.52 17.72
C ASN A 47 -2.24 -7.53 17.84
N ASN A 48 -2.18 -8.53 16.96
CA ASN A 48 -1.11 -9.54 16.97
C ASN A 48 0.20 -9.02 16.36
N VAL A 49 0.18 -7.86 15.70
CA VAL A 49 1.37 -7.18 15.17
C VAL A 49 1.56 -5.87 15.91
N ASP A 50 2.74 -5.66 16.48
CA ASP A 50 3.03 -4.46 17.27
C ASP A 50 3.30 -3.24 16.40
N SER A 51 4.06 -3.42 15.32
CA SER A 51 4.44 -2.33 14.41
C SER A 51 3.38 -2.16 13.33
N LYS A 52 2.59 -1.11 13.41
CA LYS A 52 1.49 -0.88 12.48
C LYS A 52 1.07 0.58 12.39
N LEU A 53 0.43 0.90 11.27
CA LEU A 53 -0.21 2.18 11.03
C LEU A 53 -1.64 1.92 10.55
N ARG A 54 -2.61 2.57 11.18
CA ARG A 54 -3.99 2.59 10.71
C ARG A 54 -4.27 3.92 10.03
N LEU A 55 -4.68 3.89 8.76
CA LEU A 55 -5.11 5.06 8.00
C LEU A 55 -6.62 4.97 7.76
N LEU A 56 -7.32 6.06 8.01
CA LEU A 56 -8.74 6.21 7.73
C LEU A 56 -8.91 7.01 6.44
N VAL A 57 -9.17 6.29 5.36
CA VAL A 57 -9.29 6.84 4.01
C VAL A 57 -10.50 6.21 3.33
N ALA A 58 -11.46 7.01 2.91
CA ALA A 58 -12.58 6.53 2.10
C ALA A 58 -12.10 6.16 0.70
N ASP A 59 -12.65 5.08 0.14
CA ASP A 59 -12.28 4.63 -1.20
C ASP A 59 -13.05 5.39 -2.27
N VAL A 60 -12.74 6.67 -2.39
CA VAL A 60 -13.31 7.58 -3.40
C VAL A 60 -12.18 8.39 -4.03
N VAL A 61 -12.47 9.00 -5.19
CA VAL A 61 -11.50 9.83 -5.92
C VAL A 61 -11.76 11.33 -5.77
N THR A 62 -12.71 11.68 -4.92
CA THR A 62 -13.10 13.06 -4.60
C THR A 62 -12.37 13.59 -3.37
N ASP A 63 -12.63 14.85 -3.01
CA ASP A 63 -12.03 15.49 -1.82
C ASP A 63 -12.43 14.82 -0.49
N PHE A 64 -13.41 13.92 -0.49
CA PHE A 64 -13.76 13.11 0.67
C PHE A 64 -12.83 11.89 0.86
N GLY A 65 -11.99 11.61 -0.10
CA GLY A 65 -10.99 10.54 -0.03
C GLY A 65 -9.70 10.97 0.67
N ALA A 66 -8.60 10.37 0.24
CA ALA A 66 -7.28 10.63 0.81
C ALA A 66 -6.89 12.11 0.79
N THR A 67 -6.18 12.53 1.82
CA THR A 67 -5.58 13.86 1.93
C THR A 67 -4.08 13.78 1.64
N GLU A 68 -3.46 14.95 1.43
CA GLU A 68 -1.99 15.03 1.32
C GLU A 68 -1.30 14.48 2.58
N HIS A 69 -1.89 14.72 3.76
CA HIS A 69 -1.35 14.21 5.01
C HIS A 69 -1.33 12.68 5.03
N ASP A 70 -2.41 12.03 4.58
CA ASP A 70 -2.48 10.58 4.49
C ASP A 70 -1.36 10.03 3.59
N ILE A 71 -1.19 10.63 2.43
CA ILE A 71 -0.16 10.20 1.46
C ILE A 71 1.23 10.47 2.00
N GLN A 72 1.44 11.60 2.67
CA GLN A 72 2.74 11.91 3.29
C GLN A 72 3.10 10.86 4.34
N GLN A 73 2.13 10.34 5.10
CA GLN A 73 2.36 9.25 6.04
C GLN A 73 2.82 7.97 5.33
N ILE A 74 2.24 7.65 4.18
CA ILE A 74 2.66 6.49 3.38
C ILE A 74 4.09 6.69 2.85
N ILE A 75 4.41 7.88 2.35
CA ILE A 75 5.75 8.21 1.84
C ILE A 75 6.80 8.11 2.97
N THR A 76 6.49 8.65 4.13
CA THR A 76 7.36 8.55 5.31
C THR A 76 7.55 7.10 5.73
N LEU A 77 6.47 6.33 5.74
CA LEU A 77 6.52 4.89 6.03
C LEU A 77 7.40 4.14 5.03
N ALA A 78 7.29 4.44 3.75
CA ALA A 78 8.12 3.81 2.71
C ALA A 78 9.62 3.94 3.03
N ARG A 79 10.04 5.11 3.48
CA ARG A 79 11.44 5.35 3.87
C ARG A 79 11.85 4.53 5.09
N GLN A 80 10.97 4.43 6.08
CA GLN A 80 11.21 3.64 7.30
C GLN A 80 11.27 2.14 6.99
N LEU A 81 10.38 1.65 6.13
CA LEU A 81 10.29 0.23 5.78
C LEU A 81 11.51 -0.26 4.99
N ARG A 82 12.25 0.63 4.36
CA ARG A 82 13.42 0.27 3.55
C ARG A 82 14.54 -0.40 4.36
N SER A 83 14.58 -0.15 5.66
CA SER A 83 15.61 -0.68 6.56
C SER A 83 15.17 -1.90 7.36
N ILE A 84 13.96 -2.38 7.17
CA ILE A 84 13.46 -3.57 7.87
C ILE A 84 13.47 -4.79 6.95
N THR A 85 13.42 -5.97 7.56
CA THR A 85 13.32 -7.25 6.85
C THR A 85 11.96 -7.88 7.11
N GLY A 86 11.65 -8.94 6.39
CA GLY A 86 10.41 -9.69 6.57
C GLY A 86 9.30 -9.21 5.65
N ARG A 87 8.07 -9.29 6.13
CA ARG A 87 6.89 -9.03 5.33
C ARG A 87 6.14 -7.81 5.82
N VAL A 88 5.78 -6.94 4.89
CA VAL A 88 4.87 -5.82 5.11
C VAL A 88 3.50 -6.22 4.58
N LEU A 89 2.52 -6.34 5.46
CA LEU A 89 1.14 -6.63 5.08
C LEU A 89 0.38 -5.31 4.92
N ILE A 90 -0.19 -5.11 3.72
CA ILE A 90 -0.99 -3.92 3.40
C ILE A 90 -2.39 -4.39 3.02
N HIS A 91 -3.40 -3.92 3.72
CA HIS A 91 -4.77 -4.26 3.38
C HIS A 91 -5.70 -3.04 3.35
N CYS A 92 -6.79 -3.16 2.63
CA CYS A 92 -7.97 -2.32 2.73
C CYS A 92 -9.19 -3.24 2.85
N GLU A 93 -10.40 -2.82 2.46
CA GLU A 93 -11.56 -3.71 2.56
C GLU A 93 -11.48 -4.85 1.53
N ALA A 94 -11.34 -4.53 0.25
CA ALA A 94 -11.33 -5.53 -0.84
C ALA A 94 -9.93 -5.94 -1.31
N GLY A 95 -8.89 -5.21 -0.94
CA GLY A 95 -7.53 -5.46 -1.44
C GLY A 95 -7.36 -5.12 -2.92
N VAL A 96 -8.12 -4.15 -3.43
CA VAL A 96 -8.14 -3.80 -4.85
C VAL A 96 -7.66 -2.37 -5.11
N SER A 97 -8.08 -1.41 -4.29
CA SER A 97 -7.95 0.02 -4.60
C SER A 97 -7.00 0.76 -3.65
N ARG A 98 -7.37 0.95 -2.38
CA ARG A 98 -6.56 1.74 -1.41
C ARG A 98 -5.24 1.05 -1.06
N SER A 99 -5.27 -0.24 -0.80
CA SER A 99 -4.07 -1.02 -0.46
C SER A 99 -3.10 -1.10 -1.62
N THR A 100 -3.61 -1.28 -2.83
CA THR A 100 -2.77 -1.34 -4.04
C THR A 100 -2.17 0.01 -4.38
N ALA A 101 -2.90 1.10 -4.13
CA ALA A 101 -2.35 2.45 -4.26
C ALA A 101 -1.21 2.69 -3.27
N ALA A 102 -1.38 2.28 -2.01
CA ALA A 102 -0.32 2.37 -1.00
C ALA A 102 0.91 1.55 -1.40
N ALA A 103 0.72 0.32 -1.89
CA ALA A 103 1.81 -0.52 -2.37
C ALA A 103 2.55 0.14 -3.54
N LEU A 104 1.82 0.70 -4.50
CA LEU A 104 2.40 1.42 -5.64
C LEU A 104 3.25 2.61 -5.18
N ILE A 105 2.76 3.39 -4.23
CA ILE A 105 3.49 4.54 -3.68
C ILE A 105 4.77 4.07 -3.01
N ILE A 106 4.72 3.01 -2.23
CA ILE A 106 5.89 2.46 -1.54
C ILE A 106 6.93 1.97 -2.54
N TYR A 107 6.54 1.19 -3.53
CA TYR A 107 7.45 0.73 -4.58
C TYR A 107 8.04 1.89 -5.37
N ALA A 108 7.24 2.91 -5.70
CA ALA A 108 7.72 4.09 -6.40
C ALA A 108 8.78 4.85 -5.60
N CYS A 109 8.61 4.94 -4.28
CA CYS A 109 9.60 5.52 -3.38
C CYS A 109 10.90 4.70 -3.37
N TRP A 110 10.80 3.39 -3.28
CA TRP A 110 11.98 2.52 -3.22
C TRP A 110 12.76 2.49 -4.52
N LEU A 111 12.07 2.45 -5.66
CA LEU A 111 12.69 2.37 -6.98
C LEU A 111 13.24 3.72 -7.46
N GLY A 112 12.60 4.81 -7.08
CA GLY A 112 13.00 6.15 -7.48
C GLY A 112 12.38 6.62 -8.80
N PRO A 113 12.62 7.92 -9.15
CA PRO A 113 12.07 8.51 -10.36
C PRO A 113 12.49 7.79 -11.64
N GLY A 114 11.56 7.67 -12.58
CA GLY A 114 11.80 7.01 -13.87
C GLY A 114 11.47 5.52 -13.89
N ARG A 115 11.13 4.95 -12.74
CA ARG A 115 10.82 3.52 -12.61
C ARG A 115 9.37 3.27 -12.18
N GLU A 116 8.46 4.17 -12.51
CA GLU A 116 7.05 4.10 -12.17
C GLU A 116 6.37 2.87 -12.78
N LEU A 117 6.73 2.53 -14.01
CA LEU A 117 6.20 1.32 -14.67
C LEU A 117 6.60 0.05 -13.92
N GLU A 118 7.86 -0.06 -13.52
CA GLU A 118 8.33 -1.21 -12.74
C GLU A 118 7.62 -1.29 -11.38
N ALA A 119 7.36 -0.15 -10.74
CA ALA A 119 6.59 -0.12 -9.50
C ALA A 119 5.20 -0.71 -9.69
N MET A 120 4.51 -0.31 -10.76
CA MET A 120 3.18 -0.85 -11.09
C MET A 120 3.22 -2.34 -11.43
N GLU A 121 4.23 -2.78 -12.16
CA GLU A 121 4.43 -4.20 -12.48
C GLU A 121 4.61 -5.04 -11.22
N ARG A 122 5.33 -4.54 -10.22
CA ARG A 122 5.49 -5.22 -8.92
C ARG A 122 4.15 -5.33 -8.18
N VAL A 123 3.33 -4.29 -8.21
CA VAL A 123 1.99 -4.35 -7.61
C VAL A 123 1.15 -5.42 -8.30
N LEU A 124 1.12 -5.44 -9.63
CA LEU A 124 0.34 -6.41 -10.39
C LEU A 124 0.85 -7.85 -10.21
N ALA A 125 2.14 -8.04 -10.01
CA ALA A 125 2.71 -9.35 -9.69
C ALA A 125 2.22 -9.87 -8.34
N GLN A 126 2.05 -8.97 -7.36
CA GLN A 126 1.55 -9.31 -6.03
C GLN A 126 0.02 -9.44 -6.02
N ARG A 127 -0.67 -8.59 -6.74
CA ARG A 127 -2.13 -8.50 -6.72
C ARG A 127 -2.64 -8.23 -8.15
N PRO A 128 -2.85 -9.27 -8.95
CA PRO A 128 -3.26 -9.11 -10.36
C PRO A 128 -4.56 -8.35 -10.57
N ILE A 129 -5.45 -8.35 -9.58
CA ILE A 129 -6.73 -7.62 -9.61
C ILE A 129 -6.60 -6.15 -9.22
N ALA A 130 -5.39 -5.65 -8.99
CA ALA A 130 -5.15 -4.29 -8.50
C ALA A 130 -5.71 -3.23 -9.44
N ILE A 131 -6.46 -2.29 -8.87
CA ILE A 131 -6.91 -1.06 -9.51
C ILE A 131 -6.63 0.07 -8.49
N PRO A 132 -5.39 0.56 -8.44
CA PRO A 132 -5.00 1.54 -7.42
C PRO A 132 -5.88 2.79 -7.44
N ASN A 133 -6.27 3.25 -6.26
CA ASN A 133 -7.08 4.46 -6.11
C ASN A 133 -6.38 5.65 -6.76
N ARG A 134 -7.03 6.24 -7.77
CA ARG A 134 -6.43 7.29 -8.61
C ARG A 134 -6.10 8.55 -7.81
N ARG A 135 -6.93 8.93 -6.86
CA ARG A 135 -6.68 10.11 -6.03
C ARG A 135 -5.42 9.94 -5.20
N MET A 136 -5.27 8.79 -4.55
CA MET A 136 -4.07 8.49 -3.76
C MET A 136 -2.80 8.57 -4.63
N VAL A 137 -2.86 7.97 -5.81
CA VAL A 137 -1.72 7.95 -6.74
C VAL A 137 -1.43 9.36 -7.28
N ALA A 138 -2.44 10.14 -7.62
CA ALA A 138 -2.25 11.52 -8.11
C ALA A 138 -1.64 12.43 -7.03
N LEU A 139 -2.08 12.30 -5.78
CA LEU A 139 -1.47 13.03 -4.67
C LEU A 139 -0.01 12.64 -4.46
N ALA A 140 0.30 11.34 -4.54
CA ALA A 140 1.67 10.86 -4.43
C ALA A 140 2.55 11.34 -5.59
N ASP A 141 2.04 11.31 -6.81
CA ASP A 141 2.75 11.81 -7.98
C ASP A 141 3.18 13.26 -7.77
N ARG A 142 2.27 14.09 -7.30
CA ARG A 142 2.54 15.50 -7.03
C ARG A 142 3.55 15.69 -5.89
N LEU A 143 3.35 15.01 -4.77
CA LEU A 143 4.23 15.11 -3.60
C LEU A 143 5.64 14.59 -3.87
N LEU A 144 5.77 13.58 -4.72
CA LEU A 144 7.05 13.00 -5.12
C LEU A 144 7.68 13.70 -6.34
N GLY A 145 6.96 14.63 -6.97
CA GLY A 145 7.46 15.36 -8.14
C GLY A 145 7.66 14.50 -9.37
N ARG A 146 6.75 13.56 -9.62
CA ARG A 146 6.88 12.59 -10.73
C ARG A 146 6.33 13.07 -12.06
N ASN A 147 5.78 14.30 -12.12
CA ASN A 147 5.33 14.95 -13.36
C ASN A 147 4.29 14.14 -14.15
N GLY A 148 3.35 13.52 -13.46
CA GLY A 148 2.28 12.71 -14.06
C GLY A 148 2.67 11.30 -14.43
N ARG A 149 3.92 10.89 -14.25
CA ARG A 149 4.40 9.55 -14.63
C ARG A 149 3.74 8.43 -13.83
N LEU A 150 3.45 8.69 -12.56
CA LEU A 150 2.82 7.68 -11.71
C LEU A 150 1.34 7.48 -12.07
N THR A 151 0.62 8.55 -12.38
CA THR A 151 -0.76 8.46 -12.86
C THR A 151 -0.84 7.86 -14.25
N LEU A 152 0.13 8.12 -15.10
CA LEU A 152 0.17 7.57 -16.46
C LEU A 152 0.21 6.04 -16.45
N VAL A 153 0.96 5.41 -15.55
CA VAL A 153 1.04 3.95 -15.49
C VAL A 153 -0.28 3.30 -15.06
N LEU A 154 -1.15 4.02 -14.36
CA LEU A 154 -2.52 3.54 -14.09
C LEU A 154 -3.32 3.42 -15.38
N ASP A 155 -3.21 4.40 -16.27
CA ASP A 155 -3.95 4.41 -17.54
C ASP A 155 -3.46 3.31 -18.47
N GLU A 156 -2.18 2.97 -18.42
CA GLU A 156 -1.57 1.96 -19.29
C GLU A 156 -1.74 0.52 -18.79
N LYS A 157 -1.77 0.31 -17.47
CA LYS A 157 -1.67 -1.03 -16.90
C LYS A 157 -2.86 -1.48 -16.06
N ALA A 158 -3.64 -0.57 -15.49
CA ALA A 158 -4.79 -0.98 -14.69
C ALA A 158 -5.95 -1.40 -15.61
N PRO A 159 -6.55 -2.57 -15.38
CA PRO A 159 -7.76 -2.95 -16.12
C PRO A 159 -8.93 -2.06 -15.70
N TRP A 160 -9.79 -1.75 -16.66
CA TRP A 160 -11.01 -0.95 -16.45
C TRP A 160 -12.23 -1.84 -16.33
#